data_4256c133eca2eb6e3ea8457f626d1929
#
_entry.id   4256c133eca2eb6e3ea8457f626d1929
#
_cell.length_a   1.000
_cell.length_b   1.000
_cell.length_c   1.000
_cell.angle_alpha   90.00
_cell.angle_beta   90.00
_cell.angle_gamma   90.00
#
_symmetry.space_group_name_H-M   'P 1'
#
loop_
_entity.id
_entity.type
_entity.pdbx_description
1 polymer ?
#
loop_
_entity_poly.entity_id
_entity_poly.type
_entity_poly.pdbx_seq_one_letter_code
_entity_poly.pdbx_strand_id
1 'polypeptide(L)'
;MNKQSIENKINDIAKYFADKQPENITFIDADTYDYELFTLYEKWKQLVPTEEFVDYFPYIDKLWELLANWRPDDVESIQTQRQIVELAKKHLMKTIKNNKFMKKQEILNGISRELEGLSSEKPRDFYFGIDCYADNYDEDSIGALIYKWEQLGFSDFKEKFPITSRLYVQLKNMNDGIERSREEYAAIISLAKDALAEIQNHRVLD
;
A
#
# COMPACT_ATOMS: atom_id res chain seq x y z
N MET A 1 -14.25 0.05 18.96
CA MET A 1 -13.76 0.53 17.64
C MET A 1 -12.29 0.21 17.58
N ASN A 2 -11.75 -0.32 16.47
CA ASN A 2 -10.32 -0.55 16.31
C ASN A 2 -9.66 0.59 15.50
N LYS A 3 -8.30 0.59 15.41
CA LYS A 3 -7.52 1.60 14.69
C LYS A 3 -8.01 1.80 13.26
N GLN A 4 -8.17 0.72 12.49
CA GLN A 4 -8.64 0.76 11.10
C GLN A 4 -10.04 1.39 10.96
N SER A 5 -10.92 1.15 11.91
CA SER A 5 -12.27 1.74 11.89
C SER A 5 -12.24 3.25 12.15
N ILE A 6 -11.27 3.76 12.92
CA ILE A 6 -11.07 5.21 13.11
C ILE A 6 -10.50 5.81 11.82
N GLU A 7 -9.48 5.20 11.23
CA GLU A 7 -8.88 5.64 9.96
C GLU A 7 -9.92 5.72 8.84
N ASN A 8 -10.77 4.71 8.71
CA ASN A 8 -11.84 4.70 7.70
C ASN A 8 -12.81 5.87 7.90
N LYS A 9 -13.25 6.13 9.12
CA LYS A 9 -14.15 7.26 9.41
C LYS A 9 -13.50 8.62 9.16
N ILE A 10 -12.22 8.79 9.49
CA ILE A 10 -11.45 9.98 9.17
C ILE A 10 -11.39 10.17 7.65
N ASN A 11 -11.15 9.09 6.89
CA ASN A 11 -11.15 9.15 5.42
C ASN A 11 -12.53 9.50 4.85
N ASP A 12 -13.64 9.02 5.46
CA ASP A 12 -14.99 9.37 5.06
C ASP A 12 -15.27 10.86 5.28
N ILE A 13 -14.84 11.42 6.41
CA ILE A 13 -14.92 12.87 6.68
C ILE A 13 -14.11 13.67 5.68
N ALA A 14 -12.87 13.26 5.43
CA ALA A 14 -12.02 13.91 4.43
C ALA A 14 -12.66 13.87 3.02
N LYS A 15 -13.24 12.72 2.63
CA LYS A 15 -13.95 12.59 1.37
C LYS A 15 -15.15 13.52 1.28
N TYR A 16 -15.94 13.62 2.33
CA TYR A 16 -17.07 14.52 2.40
C TYR A 16 -16.68 15.96 2.07
N PHE A 17 -15.63 16.50 2.70
CA PHE A 17 -15.17 17.86 2.43
C PHE A 17 -14.45 17.99 1.08
N ALA A 18 -13.69 17.00 0.66
CA ALA A 18 -12.96 17.03 -0.62
C ALA A 18 -13.91 17.07 -1.84
N ASP A 19 -15.10 16.49 -1.72
CA ASP A 19 -16.11 16.44 -2.77
C ASP A 19 -17.02 17.69 -2.80
N LYS A 20 -16.95 18.55 -1.76
CA LYS A 20 -17.73 19.78 -1.72
C LYS A 20 -17.08 20.92 -2.51
N GLN A 21 -17.93 21.81 -3.06
CA GLN A 21 -17.50 23.15 -3.42
C GLN A 21 -17.34 23.97 -2.13
N PRO A 22 -16.32 24.84 -2.03
CA PRO A 22 -16.05 25.60 -0.81
C PRO A 22 -17.28 26.35 -0.28
N GLU A 23 -18.01 27.04 -1.17
CA GLU A 23 -19.20 27.82 -0.85
C GLU A 23 -20.39 27.01 -0.33
N ASN A 24 -20.36 25.67 -0.49
CA ASN A 24 -21.39 24.76 -0.01
C ASN A 24 -21.06 24.16 1.37
N ILE A 25 -19.95 24.53 1.99
CA ILE A 25 -19.65 24.17 3.37
C ILE A 25 -20.47 25.10 4.28
N THR A 26 -21.29 24.50 5.13
CA THR A 26 -22.16 25.23 6.06
C THR A 26 -21.62 25.19 7.49
N PHE A 27 -22.12 26.08 8.35
CA PHE A 27 -21.82 26.05 9.78
C PHE A 27 -22.26 24.72 10.44
N ILE A 28 -23.37 24.15 9.97
CA ILE A 28 -23.84 22.85 10.46
C ILE A 28 -22.84 21.73 10.11
N ASP A 29 -22.24 21.78 8.90
CA ASP A 29 -21.19 20.83 8.54
C ASP A 29 -19.99 20.99 9.49
N ALA A 30 -19.53 22.21 9.73
CA ALA A 30 -18.37 22.47 10.57
C ALA A 30 -18.61 21.97 12.02
N ASP A 31 -19.73 22.32 12.61
CA ASP A 31 -20.09 21.92 13.99
C ASP A 31 -20.25 20.40 14.11
N THR A 32 -20.90 19.76 13.13
CA THR A 32 -21.10 18.31 13.11
C THR A 32 -19.77 17.55 13.06
N TYR A 33 -18.89 17.94 12.14
CA TYR A 33 -17.62 17.23 11.93
C TYR A 33 -16.52 17.63 12.91
N ASP A 34 -16.57 18.83 13.51
CA ASP A 34 -15.76 19.18 14.67
C ASP A 34 -16.01 18.19 15.84
N TYR A 35 -17.29 17.98 16.19
CA TYR A 35 -17.65 17.04 17.25
C TYR A 35 -17.30 15.57 16.90
N GLU A 36 -17.47 15.18 15.63
CA GLU A 36 -17.14 13.82 15.19
C GLU A 36 -15.62 13.58 15.24
N LEU A 37 -14.81 14.53 14.77
CA LEU A 37 -13.34 14.46 14.85
C LEU A 37 -12.85 14.44 16.29
N PHE A 38 -13.44 15.25 17.18
CA PHE A 38 -13.15 15.19 18.61
C PHE A 38 -13.41 13.78 19.18
N THR A 39 -14.54 13.18 18.83
CA THR A 39 -14.89 11.84 19.29
C THR A 39 -13.91 10.76 18.77
N LEU A 40 -13.45 10.89 17.52
CA LEU A 40 -12.46 9.99 16.92
C LEU A 40 -11.08 10.17 17.56
N TYR A 41 -10.67 11.40 17.84
CA TYR A 41 -9.45 11.74 18.55
C TYR A 41 -9.39 11.11 19.96
N GLU A 42 -10.46 11.25 20.75
CA GLU A 42 -10.53 10.64 22.08
C GLU A 42 -10.43 9.11 22.05
N LYS A 43 -11.06 8.48 21.05
CA LYS A 43 -10.94 7.04 20.83
C LYS A 43 -9.54 6.63 20.36
N TRP A 44 -8.89 7.43 19.51
CA TRP A 44 -7.52 7.20 19.09
C TRP A 44 -6.57 7.20 20.28
N LYS A 45 -6.65 8.20 21.15
CA LYS A 45 -5.82 8.28 22.37
C LYS A 45 -5.97 7.09 23.31
N GLN A 46 -7.17 6.51 23.38
CA GLN A 46 -7.41 5.31 24.18
C GLN A 46 -6.76 4.05 23.58
N LEU A 47 -6.66 3.96 22.25
CA LEU A 47 -6.09 2.81 21.55
C LEU A 47 -4.56 2.90 21.40
N VAL A 48 -4.03 4.10 21.25
CA VAL A 48 -2.62 4.36 20.91
C VAL A 48 -2.09 5.53 21.75
N PRO A 49 -1.97 5.35 23.05
CA PRO A 49 -1.66 6.45 23.97
C PRO A 49 -0.25 7.06 23.82
N THR A 50 0.65 6.35 23.12
CA THR A 50 2.05 6.78 22.88
C THR A 50 2.26 7.46 21.53
N GLU A 51 1.25 7.47 20.67
CA GLU A 51 1.32 8.04 19.33
C GLU A 51 0.48 9.31 19.25
N GLU A 52 1.06 10.40 18.75
CA GLU A 52 0.34 11.65 18.60
C GLU A 52 -0.56 11.60 17.36
N PHE A 53 -1.82 12.02 17.53
CA PHE A 53 -2.80 12.06 16.45
C PHE A 53 -2.33 12.92 15.26
N VAL A 54 -1.67 14.03 15.55
CA VAL A 54 -1.13 14.96 14.55
C VAL A 54 -0.07 14.32 13.66
N ASP A 55 0.74 13.40 14.18
CA ASP A 55 1.76 12.70 13.38
C ASP A 55 1.12 11.75 12.35
N TYR A 56 0.04 11.10 12.76
CA TYR A 56 -0.73 10.21 11.87
C TYR A 56 -1.60 10.96 10.86
N PHE A 57 -2.28 12.01 11.33
CA PHE A 57 -3.30 12.73 10.57
C PHE A 57 -3.02 14.24 10.47
N PRO A 58 -1.82 14.69 10.02
CA PRO A 58 -1.42 16.10 10.10
C PRO A 58 -2.32 17.05 9.30
N TYR A 59 -2.98 16.57 8.25
CA TYR A 59 -3.92 17.36 7.46
C TYR A 59 -5.30 17.39 8.09
N ILE A 60 -5.71 16.32 8.78
CA ILE A 60 -6.96 16.24 9.51
C ILE A 60 -6.91 17.07 10.78
N ASP A 61 -5.81 17.07 11.49
CA ASP A 61 -5.60 17.91 12.66
C ASP A 61 -5.78 19.41 12.32
N LYS A 62 -5.13 19.86 11.25
CA LYS A 62 -5.32 21.23 10.74
C LYS A 62 -6.72 21.51 10.22
N LEU A 63 -7.35 20.55 9.54
CA LEU A 63 -8.73 20.67 9.08
C LEU A 63 -9.67 20.80 10.27
N TRP A 64 -9.46 20.00 11.30
CA TRP A 64 -10.23 20.06 12.53
C TRP A 64 -10.09 21.41 13.23
N GLU A 65 -8.87 21.96 13.34
CA GLU A 65 -8.64 23.31 13.86
C GLU A 65 -9.42 24.38 13.09
N LEU A 66 -9.48 24.29 11.76
CA LEU A 66 -10.28 25.21 10.94
C LEU A 66 -11.78 25.04 11.19
N LEU A 67 -12.30 23.82 11.30
CA LEU A 67 -13.73 23.56 11.59
C LEU A 67 -14.12 24.11 12.96
N ALA A 68 -13.33 23.86 13.99
CA ALA A 68 -13.59 24.33 15.37
C ALA A 68 -13.62 25.84 15.49
N ASN A 69 -12.80 26.56 14.69
CA ASN A 69 -12.67 28.01 14.74
C ASN A 69 -13.49 28.74 13.68
N TRP A 70 -14.05 28.06 12.67
CA TRP A 70 -14.76 28.71 11.59
C TRP A 70 -16.06 29.37 12.05
N ARG A 71 -16.30 30.57 11.55
CA ARG A 71 -17.53 31.35 11.75
C ARG A 71 -18.02 31.85 10.38
N PRO A 72 -19.31 31.69 10.05
CA PRO A 72 -19.85 32.04 8.73
C PRO A 72 -19.79 33.53 8.42
N ASP A 73 -19.78 34.37 9.45
CA ASP A 73 -19.82 35.83 9.33
C ASP A 73 -18.40 36.45 9.20
N ASP A 74 -17.36 35.66 9.24
CA ASP A 74 -15.98 36.15 9.08
C ASP A 74 -15.71 36.57 7.63
N VAL A 75 -15.03 37.69 7.46
CA VAL A 75 -14.65 38.22 6.13
C VAL A 75 -13.82 37.22 5.33
N GLU A 76 -13.10 36.34 6.02
CA GLU A 76 -12.24 35.28 5.42
C GLU A 76 -12.94 33.91 5.30
N SER A 77 -14.27 33.87 5.53
CA SER A 77 -15.02 32.61 5.55
C SER A 77 -14.82 31.74 4.30
N ILE A 78 -14.88 32.35 3.09
CA ILE A 78 -14.66 31.62 1.83
C ILE A 78 -13.21 31.09 1.70
N GLN A 79 -12.22 31.83 2.21
CA GLN A 79 -10.84 31.39 2.21
C GLN A 79 -10.63 30.19 3.14
N THR A 80 -11.24 30.22 4.32
CA THR A 80 -11.24 29.11 5.27
C THR A 80 -11.92 27.87 4.67
N GLN A 81 -13.08 28.03 4.02
CA GLN A 81 -13.76 26.93 3.31
C GLN A 81 -12.88 26.31 2.22
N ARG A 82 -12.14 27.13 1.44
CA ARG A 82 -11.17 26.62 0.45
C ARG A 82 -10.04 25.83 1.11
N GLN A 83 -9.52 26.30 2.23
CA GLN A 83 -8.47 25.60 2.98
C GLN A 83 -8.96 24.25 3.52
N ILE A 84 -10.20 24.16 4.03
CA ILE A 84 -10.82 22.92 4.48
C ILE A 84 -10.85 21.90 3.34
N VAL A 85 -11.34 22.28 2.14
CA VAL A 85 -11.39 21.40 0.97
C VAL A 85 -9.97 20.96 0.54
N GLU A 86 -9.01 21.89 0.55
CA GLU A 86 -7.64 21.58 0.18
C GLU A 86 -6.95 20.60 1.14
N LEU A 87 -7.13 20.79 2.45
CA LEU A 87 -6.58 19.89 3.47
C LEU A 87 -7.18 18.51 3.37
N ALA A 88 -8.49 18.42 3.16
CA ALA A 88 -9.18 17.16 2.92
C ALA A 88 -8.62 16.40 1.69
N LYS A 89 -8.43 17.09 0.57
CA LYS A 89 -7.80 16.52 -0.64
C LYS A 89 -6.36 16.06 -0.39
N LYS A 90 -5.56 16.86 0.33
CA LYS A 90 -4.18 16.50 0.68
C LYS A 90 -4.12 15.23 1.55
N HIS A 91 -5.04 15.11 2.52
CA HIS A 91 -5.15 13.91 3.34
C HIS A 91 -5.44 12.67 2.50
N LEU A 92 -6.45 12.71 1.63
CA LEU A 92 -6.80 11.59 0.77
C LEU A 92 -5.66 11.19 -0.17
N MET A 93 -4.95 12.15 -0.77
CA MET A 93 -3.79 11.86 -1.61
C MET A 93 -2.67 11.16 -0.82
N LYS A 94 -2.38 11.61 0.42
CA LYS A 94 -1.40 10.96 1.29
C LYS A 94 -1.82 9.54 1.63
N THR A 95 -3.10 9.32 1.97
CA THR A 95 -3.65 8.00 2.28
C THR A 95 -3.55 7.05 1.10
N ILE A 96 -3.92 7.49 -0.12
CA ILE A 96 -3.80 6.69 -1.35
C ILE A 96 -2.33 6.32 -1.60
N LYS A 97 -1.40 7.27 -1.45
CA LYS A 97 0.04 7.01 -1.62
C LYS A 97 0.56 6.00 -0.60
N ASN A 98 0.18 6.14 0.67
CA ASN A 98 0.57 5.22 1.72
C ASN A 98 0.01 3.81 1.49
N ASN A 99 -1.27 3.68 1.11
CA ASN A 99 -1.89 2.40 0.81
C ASN A 99 -1.21 1.70 -0.37
N LYS A 100 -0.84 2.44 -1.42
CA LYS A 100 -0.08 1.88 -2.54
C LYS A 100 1.30 1.41 -2.09
N PHE A 101 1.99 2.18 -1.25
CA PHE A 101 3.29 1.81 -0.71
C PHE A 101 3.21 0.53 0.14
N MET A 102 2.24 0.44 1.07
CA MET A 102 2.04 -0.76 1.90
C MET A 102 1.77 -2.00 1.05
N LYS A 103 0.86 -1.91 0.06
CA LYS A 103 0.59 -3.01 -0.86
C LYS A 103 1.82 -3.43 -1.67
N LYS A 104 2.65 -2.46 -2.08
CA LYS A 104 3.92 -2.72 -2.75
C LYS A 104 4.86 -3.54 -1.85
N GLN A 105 4.99 -3.18 -0.57
CA GLN A 105 5.81 -3.90 0.40
C GLN A 105 5.27 -5.31 0.67
N GLU A 106 3.96 -5.49 0.75
CA GLU A 106 3.32 -6.80 0.89
C GLU A 106 3.66 -7.72 -0.30
N ILE A 107 3.59 -7.20 -1.53
CA ILE A 107 3.97 -7.95 -2.74
C ILE A 107 5.46 -8.33 -2.69
N LEU A 108 6.35 -7.40 -2.38
CA LEU A 108 7.79 -7.68 -2.28
C LEU A 108 8.09 -8.69 -1.16
N ASN A 109 7.35 -8.64 -0.04
CA ASN A 109 7.45 -9.64 1.03
C ASN A 109 7.00 -11.03 0.55
N GLY A 110 5.91 -11.09 -0.21
CA GLY A 110 5.45 -12.33 -0.83
C GLY A 110 6.50 -12.92 -1.78
N ILE A 111 6.99 -12.12 -2.74
CA ILE A 111 8.04 -12.54 -3.68
C ILE A 111 9.29 -13.04 -2.95
N SER A 112 9.75 -12.35 -1.89
CA SER A 112 10.89 -12.81 -1.11
C SER A 112 10.67 -14.19 -0.50
N ARG A 113 9.49 -14.43 0.08
CA ARG A 113 9.15 -15.71 0.70
C ARG A 113 9.18 -16.83 -0.34
N GLU A 114 8.61 -16.61 -1.52
CA GLU A 114 8.64 -17.58 -2.61
C GLU A 114 10.08 -17.83 -3.10
N LEU A 115 10.89 -16.78 -3.22
CA LEU A 115 12.30 -16.90 -3.59
C LEU A 115 13.13 -17.61 -2.52
N GLU A 116 12.86 -17.42 -1.23
CA GLU A 116 13.48 -18.15 -0.14
C GLU A 116 13.16 -19.65 -0.23
N GLY A 117 11.88 -20.01 -0.47
CA GLY A 117 11.46 -21.38 -0.72
C GLY A 117 12.21 -21.98 -1.90
N LEU A 118 12.13 -21.36 -3.07
CA LEU A 118 12.76 -21.84 -4.29
C LEU A 118 14.29 -21.95 -4.17
N SER A 119 14.95 -21.01 -3.52
CA SER A 119 16.41 -21.01 -3.34
C SER A 119 16.90 -22.12 -2.42
N SER A 120 16.03 -22.70 -1.58
CA SER A 120 16.32 -23.81 -0.67
C SER A 120 16.04 -25.19 -1.28
N GLU A 121 15.37 -25.25 -2.44
CA GLU A 121 15.04 -26.49 -3.13
C GLU A 121 16.28 -27.29 -3.53
N LYS A 122 16.10 -28.61 -3.62
CA LYS A 122 17.12 -29.50 -4.18
C LYS A 122 16.80 -29.75 -5.65
N PRO A 123 17.81 -29.74 -6.54
CA PRO A 123 17.59 -29.93 -7.98
C PRO A 123 16.77 -31.19 -8.34
N ARG A 124 16.91 -32.28 -7.56
CA ARG A 124 16.17 -33.53 -7.79
C ARG A 124 14.67 -33.45 -7.48
N ASP A 125 14.30 -32.54 -6.58
CA ASP A 125 12.93 -32.43 -6.04
C ASP A 125 12.18 -31.27 -6.74
N PHE A 126 12.88 -30.45 -7.54
CA PHE A 126 12.37 -29.20 -8.11
C PHE A 126 11.27 -29.39 -9.16
N TYR A 127 11.33 -30.49 -9.92
CA TYR A 127 10.35 -30.77 -10.99
C TYR A 127 8.89 -30.73 -10.50
N PHE A 128 8.63 -31.25 -9.30
CA PHE A 128 7.29 -31.30 -8.72
C PHE A 128 6.86 -29.96 -8.07
N GLY A 129 7.76 -29.03 -7.88
CA GLY A 129 7.49 -27.74 -7.24
C GLY A 129 7.37 -26.56 -8.21
N ILE A 130 7.68 -26.77 -9.50
CA ILE A 130 7.80 -25.67 -10.46
C ILE A 130 6.46 -24.93 -10.67
N ASP A 131 5.35 -25.66 -10.65
CA ASP A 131 4.00 -25.11 -10.81
C ASP A 131 3.67 -24.10 -9.71
N CYS A 132 4.09 -24.39 -8.46
CA CYS A 132 3.85 -23.51 -7.32
C CYS A 132 4.48 -22.11 -7.46
N TYR A 133 5.60 -22.02 -8.19
CA TYR A 133 6.34 -20.76 -8.37
C TYR A 133 5.97 -20.02 -9.64
N ALA A 134 5.53 -20.73 -10.68
CA ALA A 134 5.31 -20.19 -12.02
C ALA A 134 3.84 -19.92 -12.34
N ASP A 135 2.92 -20.63 -11.68
CA ASP A 135 1.50 -20.60 -12.04
C ASP A 135 0.81 -19.35 -11.46
N ASN A 136 0.01 -18.68 -12.29
CA ASN A 136 -0.82 -17.55 -11.86
C ASN A 136 -2.09 -17.98 -11.09
N TYR A 137 -2.38 -19.28 -11.01
CA TYR A 137 -3.53 -19.81 -10.26
C TYR A 137 -3.29 -19.86 -8.76
N ASP A 138 -2.03 -19.94 -8.32
CA ASP A 138 -1.67 -19.76 -6.93
C ASP A 138 -1.51 -18.25 -6.63
N GLU A 139 -2.36 -17.72 -5.75
CA GLU A 139 -2.39 -16.29 -5.42
C GLU A 139 -1.07 -15.75 -4.84
N ASP A 140 -0.23 -16.64 -4.31
CA ASP A 140 1.05 -16.32 -3.69
C ASP A 140 2.25 -16.61 -4.61
N SER A 141 2.04 -17.20 -5.79
CA SER A 141 3.13 -17.45 -6.74
C SER A 141 3.84 -16.17 -7.19
N ILE A 142 5.10 -16.28 -7.61
CA ILE A 142 5.88 -15.14 -8.14
C ILE A 142 5.12 -14.46 -9.30
N GLY A 143 4.50 -15.24 -10.18
CA GLY A 143 3.73 -14.72 -11.32
C GLY A 143 2.51 -13.92 -10.90
N ALA A 144 1.72 -14.44 -9.96
CA ALA A 144 0.55 -13.76 -9.43
C ALA A 144 0.94 -12.47 -8.68
N LEU A 145 2.03 -12.48 -7.94
CA LEU A 145 2.54 -11.31 -7.21
C LEU A 145 3.05 -10.22 -8.16
N ILE A 146 3.75 -10.58 -9.24
CA ILE A 146 4.13 -9.63 -10.31
C ILE A 146 2.88 -9.04 -10.97
N TYR A 147 1.87 -9.85 -11.26
CA TYR A 147 0.60 -9.37 -11.81
C TYR A 147 -0.12 -8.40 -10.84
N LYS A 148 -0.17 -8.71 -9.54
CA LYS A 148 -0.71 -7.79 -8.50
C LYS A 148 0.04 -6.44 -8.49
N TRP A 149 1.38 -6.45 -8.68
CA TRP A 149 2.18 -5.22 -8.81
C TRP A 149 1.73 -4.35 -9.99
N GLU A 150 1.54 -4.95 -11.16
CA GLU A 150 1.08 -4.24 -12.35
C GLU A 150 -0.33 -3.67 -12.18
N GLN A 151 -1.24 -4.41 -11.52
CA GLN A 151 -2.60 -3.96 -11.20
C GLN A 151 -2.64 -2.73 -10.27
N LEU A 152 -1.62 -2.49 -9.47
CA LEU A 152 -1.47 -1.28 -8.68
C LEU A 152 -1.03 -0.06 -9.51
N GLY A 153 -0.84 -0.24 -10.82
CA GLY A 153 -0.39 0.79 -11.77
C GLY A 153 1.13 1.01 -11.74
N PHE A 154 1.90 0.02 -11.27
CA PHE A 154 3.36 0.02 -11.35
C PHE A 154 3.79 -0.81 -12.57
N SER A 155 4.07 -0.15 -13.69
CA SER A 155 4.56 -0.81 -14.92
C SER A 155 6.08 -1.07 -14.92
N ASP A 156 6.76 -0.78 -13.82
CA ASP A 156 8.22 -0.71 -13.71
C ASP A 156 8.87 -1.95 -13.06
N PHE A 157 8.12 -3.04 -12.81
CA PHE A 157 8.64 -4.24 -12.13
C PHE A 157 9.89 -4.79 -12.83
N LYS A 158 9.80 -4.97 -14.16
CA LYS A 158 10.91 -5.52 -14.96
C LYS A 158 12.16 -4.64 -14.94
N GLU A 159 11.98 -3.32 -14.86
CA GLU A 159 13.10 -2.37 -14.80
C GLU A 159 13.76 -2.37 -13.42
N LYS A 160 12.94 -2.47 -12.37
CA LYS A 160 13.43 -2.48 -10.99
C LYS A 160 13.98 -3.82 -10.54
N PHE A 161 13.40 -4.92 -11.04
CA PHE A 161 13.74 -6.29 -10.65
C PHE A 161 14.03 -7.15 -11.90
N PRO A 162 15.09 -6.84 -12.66
CA PRO A 162 15.41 -7.54 -13.90
C PRO A 162 15.78 -9.01 -13.67
N ILE A 163 16.43 -9.36 -12.55
CA ILE A 163 16.82 -10.74 -12.23
C ILE A 163 15.57 -11.56 -11.88
N THR A 164 14.71 -11.02 -11.03
CA THR A 164 13.43 -11.67 -10.65
C THR A 164 12.54 -11.86 -11.87
N SER A 165 12.45 -10.87 -12.76
CA SER A 165 11.67 -10.96 -13.99
C SER A 165 12.22 -12.03 -14.94
N ARG A 166 13.56 -12.14 -15.06
CA ARG A 166 14.19 -13.20 -15.85
C ARG A 166 13.92 -14.58 -15.27
N LEU A 167 14.01 -14.73 -13.96
CA LEU A 167 13.69 -15.98 -13.27
C LEU A 167 12.24 -16.39 -13.56
N TYR A 168 11.28 -15.47 -13.40
CA TYR A 168 9.87 -15.76 -13.68
C TYR A 168 9.63 -16.25 -15.11
N VAL A 169 10.24 -15.62 -16.11
CA VAL A 169 10.15 -16.06 -17.51
C VAL A 169 10.71 -17.47 -17.68
N GLN A 170 11.83 -17.81 -17.03
CA GLN A 170 12.41 -19.15 -17.09
C GLN A 170 11.51 -20.18 -16.42
N LEU A 171 10.98 -19.91 -15.21
CA LEU A 171 10.03 -20.78 -14.53
C LEU A 171 8.81 -21.06 -15.40
N LYS A 172 8.22 -20.01 -15.99
CA LYS A 172 7.08 -20.13 -16.89
C LYS A 172 7.36 -20.99 -18.12
N ASN A 173 8.55 -20.88 -18.70
CA ASN A 173 8.98 -21.68 -19.85
C ASN A 173 9.29 -23.14 -19.48
N MET A 174 9.59 -23.42 -18.23
CA MET A 174 9.85 -24.77 -17.71
C MET A 174 8.60 -25.48 -17.23
N ASN A 175 7.49 -24.76 -17.06
CA ASN A 175 6.19 -25.30 -16.67
C ASN A 175 5.45 -25.90 -17.90
N ASP A 176 6.10 -26.85 -18.58
CA ASP A 176 5.61 -27.55 -19.78
C ASP A 176 5.46 -29.07 -19.59
N GLY A 177 5.65 -29.55 -18.34
CA GLY A 177 5.60 -30.97 -17.99
C GLY A 177 6.82 -31.78 -18.46
N ILE A 178 7.88 -31.12 -18.95
CA ILE A 178 9.09 -31.79 -19.42
C ILE A 178 10.15 -31.76 -18.31
N GLU A 179 10.62 -32.94 -17.91
CA GLU A 179 11.73 -33.05 -16.95
C GLU A 179 13.02 -32.48 -17.56
N ARG A 180 13.71 -31.64 -16.80
CA ARG A 180 14.99 -31.03 -17.18
C ARG A 180 16.16 -31.74 -16.51
N SER A 181 17.36 -31.44 -16.98
CA SER A 181 18.59 -31.94 -16.37
C SER A 181 18.77 -31.33 -14.95
N ARG A 182 19.54 -32.05 -14.13
CA ARG A 182 19.87 -31.58 -12.78
C ARG A 182 20.63 -30.25 -12.81
N GLU A 183 21.43 -30.02 -13.83
CA GLU A 183 22.19 -28.81 -14.07
C GLU A 183 21.27 -27.62 -14.39
N GLU A 184 20.21 -27.83 -15.20
CA GLU A 184 19.23 -26.79 -15.51
C GLU A 184 18.45 -26.38 -14.23
N TYR A 185 18.01 -27.35 -13.42
CA TYR A 185 17.35 -27.03 -12.14
C TYR A 185 18.29 -26.32 -11.16
N ALA A 186 19.57 -26.72 -11.09
CA ALA A 186 20.56 -26.05 -10.26
C ALA A 186 20.78 -24.59 -10.71
N ALA A 187 20.77 -24.32 -12.01
CA ALA A 187 20.89 -22.98 -12.55
C ALA A 187 19.70 -22.08 -12.16
N ILE A 188 18.45 -22.61 -12.19
CA ILE A 188 17.26 -21.90 -11.73
C ILE A 188 17.33 -21.58 -10.23
N ILE A 189 17.73 -22.54 -9.41
CA ILE A 189 17.88 -22.34 -7.96
C ILE A 189 18.97 -21.30 -7.68
N SER A 190 20.06 -21.28 -8.44
CA SER A 190 21.08 -20.23 -8.34
C SER A 190 20.51 -18.86 -8.71
N LEU A 191 19.76 -18.78 -9.80
CA LEU A 191 19.11 -17.54 -10.23
C LEU A 191 18.09 -17.03 -9.20
N ALA A 192 17.42 -17.92 -8.48
CA ALA A 192 16.50 -17.54 -7.40
C ALA A 192 17.23 -16.89 -6.22
N LYS A 193 18.46 -17.32 -5.90
CA LYS A 193 19.31 -16.68 -4.88
C LYS A 193 19.70 -15.26 -5.28
N ASP A 194 20.04 -15.07 -6.55
CA ASP A 194 20.36 -13.73 -7.08
C ASP A 194 19.13 -12.82 -7.07
N ALA A 195 17.96 -13.35 -7.45
CA ALA A 195 16.69 -12.63 -7.40
C ALA A 195 16.28 -12.26 -5.95
N LEU A 196 16.50 -13.15 -4.99
CA LEU A 196 16.25 -12.86 -3.59
C LEU A 196 17.14 -11.71 -3.10
N ALA A 197 18.42 -11.72 -3.44
CA ALA A 197 19.34 -10.64 -3.11
C ALA A 197 18.93 -9.32 -3.77
N GLU A 198 18.44 -9.35 -5.02
CA GLU A 198 17.89 -8.17 -5.72
C GLU A 198 16.73 -7.55 -4.95
N ILE A 199 15.73 -8.34 -4.55
CA ILE A 199 14.56 -7.86 -3.79
C ILE A 199 14.97 -7.31 -2.41
N GLN A 200 15.87 -8.00 -1.70
CA GLN A 200 16.34 -7.58 -0.38
C GLN A 200 17.12 -6.26 -0.43
N ASN A 201 17.97 -6.06 -1.44
CA ASN A 201 18.71 -4.82 -1.61
C ASN A 201 17.81 -3.63 -1.94
N HIS A 202 16.73 -3.82 -2.68
CA HIS A 202 15.74 -2.76 -2.95
C HIS A 202 14.98 -2.30 -1.72
N ARG A 203 14.81 -3.16 -0.69
CA ARG A 203 14.14 -2.80 0.57
C ARG A 203 14.97 -1.85 1.44
N VAL A 204 16.27 -1.82 1.25
CA VAL A 204 17.20 -0.96 2.03
C VAL A 204 17.28 0.45 1.45
N LEU A 205 16.83 0.66 0.20
CA LEU A 205 16.99 1.90 -0.55
C LEU A 205 15.71 2.75 -0.65
N ASP A 206 14.54 2.20 -0.29
CA ASP A 206 13.22 2.88 -0.22
C ASP A 206 12.85 3.22 1.23
#